data_b25900607b6d8538bf887c61f08a1e5f
#
_entry.id   b25900607b6d8538bf887c61f08a1e5f
#
_cell.length_a   1.000
_cell.length_b   1.000
_cell.length_c   1.000
_cell.angle_alpha   90.00
_cell.angle_beta   90.00
_cell.angle_gamma   90.00
#
_symmetry.space_group_name_H-M   'P 1'
#
loop_
_entity.id
_entity.type
_entity.pdbx_description
1 polymer ?
#
loop_
_entity_poly.entity_id
_entity_poly.type
_entity_poly.pdbx_seq_one_letter_code
_entity_poly.pdbx_strand_id
1 'polypeptide(L)'
;MTDYNLNAEIRGPSDAPSLLLLHGWGRSLQDMRPLAQGLSDAYRTHTVDLPGHGASPPPPKPWGISEHAQGLHDYIRNEIQSSVTIVGHSNGGRIALYMAGRPDFSTSIDRLALISPSGVEPERSWSYHLRSGLASALKVPVQALPSSLRAPAEDWLRHSLVWRLLGSADYNAQQGVMRETFVKTVNYHLNGELARIQVPTLLFWGTEDEAVSRRQMAVMKKKIADCGLVELDGAGHFGHLDQPGPVLSGLRHFLENS
;
A
#
# COMPACT_ATOMS: atom_id res chain seq x y z
N MET A 1 0.07 -22.20 -5.98
CA MET A 1 -1.06 -21.37 -6.44
C MET A 1 -1.95 -21.15 -5.24
N THR A 2 -2.05 -19.96 -4.76
CA THR A 2 -3.03 -19.61 -3.72
C THR A 2 -4.32 -19.28 -4.45
N ASP A 3 -5.31 -20.14 -4.33
CA ASP A 3 -6.67 -19.94 -4.87
C ASP A 3 -7.38 -18.87 -4.03
N TYR A 4 -6.80 -17.62 -4.09
CA TYR A 4 -7.26 -16.50 -3.29
C TYR A 4 -8.10 -15.57 -4.18
N ASN A 5 -9.40 -15.60 -3.96
CA ASN A 5 -10.36 -14.82 -4.74
C ASN A 5 -10.48 -13.39 -4.18
N LEU A 6 -10.01 -12.41 -4.94
CA LEU A 6 -10.18 -10.98 -4.61
C LEU A 6 -11.57 -10.50 -5.06
N ASN A 7 -12.24 -9.75 -4.21
CA ASN A 7 -13.41 -8.98 -4.64
C ASN A 7 -12.95 -7.86 -5.58
N ALA A 8 -13.58 -7.77 -6.75
CA ALA A 8 -13.22 -6.81 -7.77
C ALA A 8 -14.43 -6.16 -8.43
N GLU A 9 -14.28 -4.92 -8.83
CA GLU A 9 -15.22 -4.17 -9.66
C GLU A 9 -14.56 -3.84 -10.99
N ILE A 10 -15.17 -4.26 -12.10
CA ILE A 10 -14.60 -4.10 -13.43
C ILE A 10 -15.48 -3.12 -14.22
N ARG A 11 -14.86 -2.12 -14.88
CA ARG A 11 -15.52 -1.12 -15.70
C ARG A 11 -14.75 -0.88 -17.00
N GLY A 12 -15.42 -0.34 -17.99
CA GLY A 12 -14.85 0.02 -19.29
C GLY A 12 -14.86 -1.08 -20.32
N PRO A 13 -14.45 -0.79 -21.57
CA PRO A 13 -14.49 -1.72 -22.68
C PRO A 13 -13.58 -2.95 -22.44
N SER A 14 -14.01 -4.10 -22.91
CA SER A 14 -13.30 -5.37 -22.68
C SER A 14 -11.96 -5.47 -23.43
N ASP A 15 -11.82 -4.74 -24.50
CA ASP A 15 -10.66 -4.69 -25.40
C ASP A 15 -9.71 -3.51 -25.12
N ALA A 16 -10.07 -2.63 -24.17
CA ALA A 16 -9.23 -1.50 -23.77
C ALA A 16 -8.04 -1.94 -22.91
N PRO A 17 -6.94 -1.14 -22.89
CA PRO A 17 -5.80 -1.40 -22.00
C PRO A 17 -6.24 -1.47 -20.54
N SER A 18 -5.66 -2.42 -19.78
CA SER A 18 -6.08 -2.72 -18.41
C SER A 18 -5.36 -1.88 -17.37
N LEU A 19 -6.14 -1.34 -16.42
CA LEU A 19 -5.66 -0.66 -15.23
C LEU A 19 -6.04 -1.47 -13.98
N LEU A 20 -5.10 -1.72 -13.09
CA LEU A 20 -5.34 -2.33 -11.79
C LEU A 20 -5.26 -1.27 -10.69
N LEU A 21 -6.38 -1.00 -10.02
CA LEU A 21 -6.50 0.03 -9.00
C LEU A 21 -6.45 -0.57 -7.59
N LEU A 22 -5.50 -0.11 -6.76
CA LEU A 22 -5.20 -0.66 -5.44
C LEU A 22 -5.34 0.42 -4.37
N HIS A 23 -6.21 0.18 -3.39
CA HIS A 23 -6.44 1.08 -2.26
C HIS A 23 -5.37 0.97 -1.15
N GLY A 24 -5.40 1.88 -0.18
CA GLY A 24 -4.53 1.90 1.00
C GLY A 24 -4.96 0.90 2.10
N TRP A 25 -4.13 0.74 3.12
CA TRP A 25 -4.45 -0.08 4.29
C TRP A 25 -5.70 0.44 5.03
N GLY A 26 -6.54 -0.47 5.51
CA GLY A 26 -7.77 -0.12 6.23
C GLY A 26 -8.88 0.48 5.35
N ARG A 27 -8.68 0.54 4.05
CA ARG A 27 -9.61 1.11 3.06
C ARG A 27 -10.23 0.00 2.20
N SER A 28 -10.92 0.37 1.15
CA SER A 28 -11.52 -0.57 0.19
C SER A 28 -11.49 -0.01 -1.23
N LEU A 29 -11.91 -0.80 -2.20
CA LEU A 29 -12.04 -0.40 -3.60
C LEU A 29 -12.90 0.86 -3.79
N GLN A 30 -13.75 1.19 -2.82
CA GLN A 30 -14.61 2.38 -2.84
C GLN A 30 -13.80 3.68 -3.01
N ASP A 31 -12.63 3.77 -2.40
CA ASP A 31 -11.77 4.96 -2.48
C ASP A 31 -11.20 5.17 -3.89
N MET A 32 -11.04 4.07 -4.64
CA MET A 32 -10.49 4.10 -5.99
C MET A 32 -11.58 4.26 -7.09
N ARG A 33 -12.86 4.10 -6.72
CA ARG A 33 -13.99 4.22 -7.66
C ARG A 33 -14.02 5.54 -8.45
N PRO A 34 -13.79 6.72 -7.86
CA PRO A 34 -13.80 7.97 -8.62
C PRO A 34 -12.79 7.97 -9.77
N LEU A 35 -11.59 7.42 -9.53
CA LEU A 35 -10.57 7.28 -10.57
C LEU A 35 -10.97 6.23 -11.62
N ALA A 36 -11.49 5.08 -11.18
CA ALA A 36 -11.96 4.03 -12.08
C ALA A 36 -13.08 4.55 -13.00
N GLN A 37 -14.06 5.29 -12.46
CA GLN A 37 -15.13 5.91 -13.23
C GLN A 37 -14.60 6.94 -14.23
N GLY A 38 -13.66 7.79 -13.79
CA GLY A 38 -13.08 8.83 -14.63
C GLY A 38 -12.15 8.32 -15.74
N LEU A 39 -11.77 7.04 -15.71
CA LEU A 39 -10.87 6.40 -16.70
C LEU A 39 -11.56 5.32 -17.54
N SER A 40 -12.77 4.91 -17.16
CA SER A 40 -13.47 3.78 -17.79
C SER A 40 -14.04 4.05 -19.19
N ASP A 41 -13.93 5.25 -19.69
CA ASP A 41 -14.25 5.61 -21.07
C ASP A 41 -13.20 5.10 -22.07
N ALA A 42 -11.91 5.03 -21.64
CA ALA A 42 -10.78 4.66 -22.48
C ALA A 42 -10.01 3.42 -21.99
N TYR A 43 -10.20 3.01 -20.74
CA TYR A 43 -9.46 1.93 -20.11
C TYR A 43 -10.38 0.91 -19.45
N ARG A 44 -9.94 -0.36 -19.45
CA ARG A 44 -10.58 -1.40 -18.65
C ARG A 44 -10.02 -1.36 -17.22
N THR A 45 -10.80 -0.86 -16.28
CA THR A 45 -10.39 -0.68 -14.88
C THR A 45 -10.80 -1.88 -14.04
N HIS A 46 -9.84 -2.48 -13.35
CA HIS A 46 -10.01 -3.50 -12.33
C HIS A 46 -9.72 -2.90 -10.97
N THR A 47 -10.75 -2.63 -10.20
CA THR A 47 -10.62 -2.06 -8.84
C THR A 47 -10.83 -3.17 -7.85
N VAL A 48 -9.81 -3.52 -7.05
CA VAL A 48 -9.84 -4.69 -6.18
C VAL A 48 -9.82 -4.30 -4.71
N ASP A 49 -10.52 -5.07 -3.88
CA ASP A 49 -10.31 -5.08 -2.43
C ASP A 49 -9.08 -5.93 -2.11
N LEU A 50 -8.09 -5.35 -1.45
CA LEU A 50 -6.92 -6.08 -0.98
C LEU A 50 -7.32 -7.12 0.08
N PRO A 51 -6.54 -8.21 0.27
CA PRO A 51 -6.84 -9.26 1.24
C PRO A 51 -7.17 -8.72 2.64
N GLY A 52 -8.32 -9.15 3.18
CA GLY A 52 -8.83 -8.72 4.49
C GLY A 52 -9.45 -7.32 4.52
N HIS A 53 -9.70 -6.73 3.36
CA HIS A 53 -10.33 -5.43 3.22
C HIS A 53 -11.60 -5.51 2.35
N GLY A 54 -12.53 -4.59 2.57
CA GLY A 54 -13.78 -4.56 1.84
C GLY A 54 -14.53 -5.89 1.88
N ALA A 55 -14.82 -6.49 0.72
CA ALA A 55 -15.45 -7.78 0.60
C ALA A 55 -14.47 -8.94 0.33
N SER A 56 -13.17 -8.67 0.22
CA SER A 56 -12.14 -9.72 0.13
C SER A 56 -11.92 -10.38 1.49
N PRO A 57 -11.90 -11.72 1.58
CA PRO A 57 -11.68 -12.41 2.84
C PRO A 57 -10.30 -12.09 3.45
N PRO A 58 -10.10 -12.27 4.77
CA PRO A 58 -8.77 -12.17 5.35
C PRO A 58 -7.88 -13.33 4.87
N PRO A 59 -6.54 -13.12 4.78
CA PRO A 59 -5.64 -14.20 4.43
C PRO A 59 -5.67 -15.33 5.49
N PRO A 60 -5.45 -16.59 5.10
CA PRO A 60 -5.56 -17.74 6.02
C PRO A 60 -4.44 -17.77 7.09
N LYS A 61 -3.38 -17.03 6.86
CA LYS A 61 -2.25 -16.83 7.77
C LYS A 61 -1.71 -15.40 7.58
N PRO A 62 -0.89 -14.85 8.50
CA PRO A 62 -0.33 -13.52 8.34
C PRO A 62 0.51 -13.38 7.07
N TRP A 63 0.08 -12.54 6.15
CA TRP A 63 0.79 -12.23 4.91
C TRP A 63 1.79 -11.09 5.11
N GLY A 64 2.92 -11.16 4.38
CA GLY A 64 3.80 -10.03 4.15
C GLY A 64 3.59 -9.46 2.75
N ILE A 65 4.49 -8.58 2.32
CA ILE A 65 4.37 -7.92 1.01
C ILE A 65 4.49 -8.92 -0.16
N SER A 66 5.30 -9.98 0.00
CA SER A 66 5.49 -11.00 -1.04
C SER A 66 4.22 -11.80 -1.31
N GLU A 67 3.46 -12.16 -0.26
CA GLU A 67 2.20 -12.88 -0.44
C GLU A 67 1.12 -12.00 -1.04
N HIS A 68 1.06 -10.70 -0.66
CA HIS A 68 0.18 -9.74 -1.32
C HIS A 68 0.52 -9.59 -2.80
N ALA A 69 1.80 -9.45 -3.14
CA ALA A 69 2.26 -9.37 -4.52
C ALA A 69 1.91 -10.62 -5.32
N GLN A 70 2.08 -11.81 -4.73
CA GLN A 70 1.70 -13.07 -5.38
C GLN A 70 0.19 -13.15 -5.65
N GLY A 71 -0.64 -12.76 -4.68
CA GLY A 71 -2.11 -12.75 -4.86
C GLY A 71 -2.55 -11.81 -5.98
N LEU A 72 -1.95 -10.62 -6.10
CA LEU A 72 -2.22 -9.69 -7.19
C LEU A 72 -1.68 -10.19 -8.54
N HIS A 73 -0.52 -10.82 -8.55
CA HIS A 73 0.04 -11.43 -9.75
C HIS A 73 -0.84 -12.57 -10.27
N ASP A 74 -1.35 -13.42 -9.38
CA ASP A 74 -2.29 -14.49 -9.73
C ASP A 74 -3.59 -13.88 -10.30
N TYR A 75 -4.10 -12.78 -9.71
CA TYR A 75 -5.24 -12.04 -10.25
C TYR A 75 -4.98 -11.49 -11.66
N ILE A 76 -3.84 -10.86 -11.89
CA ILE A 76 -3.46 -10.35 -13.22
C ILE A 76 -3.44 -11.49 -14.24
N ARG A 77 -2.82 -12.62 -13.90
CA ARG A 77 -2.71 -13.78 -14.81
C ARG A 77 -4.04 -14.47 -15.10
N ASN A 78 -4.92 -14.56 -14.13
CA ASN A 78 -6.15 -15.36 -14.26
C ASN A 78 -7.33 -14.50 -14.78
N GLU A 79 -7.45 -13.24 -14.31
CA GLU A 79 -8.60 -12.39 -14.59
C GLU A 79 -8.34 -11.33 -15.67
N ILE A 80 -7.12 -10.77 -15.72
CA ILE A 80 -6.77 -9.73 -16.68
C ILE A 80 -6.13 -10.34 -17.93
N GLN A 81 -5.22 -11.30 -17.77
CA GLN A 81 -4.55 -12.07 -18.83
C GLN A 81 -3.69 -11.22 -19.79
N SER A 82 -3.31 -10.02 -19.38
CA SER A 82 -2.40 -9.10 -20.06
C SER A 82 -1.53 -8.37 -19.06
N SER A 83 -0.51 -7.64 -19.54
CA SER A 83 0.17 -6.66 -18.71
C SER A 83 -0.75 -5.50 -18.34
N VAL A 84 -0.43 -4.82 -17.23
CA VAL A 84 -1.30 -3.78 -16.67
C VAL A 84 -0.51 -2.53 -16.28
N THR A 85 -1.16 -1.38 -16.30
CA THR A 85 -0.73 -0.24 -15.49
C THR A 85 -1.36 -0.34 -14.10
N ILE A 86 -0.54 -0.22 -13.04
CA ILE A 86 -1.05 -0.24 -11.67
C ILE A 86 -1.22 1.19 -11.16
N VAL A 87 -2.43 1.52 -10.70
CA VAL A 87 -2.75 2.77 -10.01
C VAL A 87 -2.89 2.44 -8.51
N GLY A 88 -1.91 2.83 -7.70
CA GLY A 88 -1.84 2.40 -6.29
C GLY A 88 -1.81 3.54 -5.29
N HIS A 89 -2.66 3.49 -4.26
CA HIS A 89 -2.62 4.42 -3.14
C HIS A 89 -1.94 3.80 -1.92
N SER A 90 -1.02 4.54 -1.27
CA SER A 90 -0.42 4.19 0.03
C SER A 90 0.13 2.74 0.06
N ASN A 91 -0.54 1.81 0.78
CA ASN A 91 -0.17 0.39 0.82
C ASN A 91 -0.32 -0.31 -0.54
N GLY A 92 -1.36 0.02 -1.31
CA GLY A 92 -1.49 -0.46 -2.69
C GLY A 92 -0.30 -0.04 -3.57
N GLY A 93 0.17 1.20 -3.38
CA GLY A 93 1.39 1.71 -4.01
C GLY A 93 2.66 0.99 -3.53
N ARG A 94 2.75 0.63 -2.24
CA ARG A 94 3.84 -0.19 -1.69
C ARG A 94 3.92 -1.54 -2.39
N ILE A 95 2.79 -2.23 -2.53
CA ILE A 95 2.74 -3.55 -3.18
C ILE A 95 3.13 -3.42 -4.66
N ALA A 96 2.64 -2.39 -5.36
CA ALA A 96 2.98 -2.11 -6.75
C ALA A 96 4.49 -1.86 -6.96
N LEU A 97 5.12 -1.06 -6.09
CA LEU A 97 6.58 -0.84 -6.10
C LEU A 97 7.37 -2.13 -5.86
N TYR A 98 6.90 -2.97 -4.92
CA TYR A 98 7.53 -4.28 -4.68
C TYR A 98 7.45 -5.16 -5.93
N MET A 99 6.27 -5.26 -6.55
CA MET A 99 6.07 -6.07 -7.75
C MET A 99 6.95 -5.60 -8.92
N ALA A 100 6.96 -4.29 -9.19
CA ALA A 100 7.75 -3.72 -10.29
C ALA A 100 9.27 -3.85 -10.09
N GLY A 101 9.74 -3.88 -8.84
CA GLY A 101 11.16 -4.08 -8.50
C GLY A 101 11.61 -5.55 -8.42
N ARG A 102 10.73 -6.52 -8.73
CA ARG A 102 11.01 -7.97 -8.64
C ARG A 102 10.82 -8.66 -9.99
N PRO A 103 11.84 -9.37 -10.49
CA PRO A 103 11.78 -10.05 -11.78
C PRO A 103 10.57 -10.99 -11.93
N ASP A 104 10.16 -11.63 -10.84
CA ASP A 104 9.05 -12.59 -10.82
C ASP A 104 7.69 -11.97 -11.18
N PHE A 105 7.55 -10.65 -11.02
CA PHE A 105 6.29 -9.92 -11.21
C PHE A 105 6.37 -8.81 -12.26
N SER A 106 7.55 -8.22 -12.48
CA SER A 106 7.72 -6.99 -13.27
C SER A 106 7.27 -7.12 -14.73
N THR A 107 7.34 -8.33 -15.31
CA THR A 107 6.90 -8.59 -16.70
C THR A 107 5.39 -8.43 -16.91
N SER A 108 4.61 -8.38 -15.84
CA SER A 108 3.16 -8.17 -15.90
C SER A 108 2.76 -6.70 -15.69
N ILE A 109 3.74 -5.78 -15.62
CA ILE A 109 3.49 -4.37 -15.31
C ILE A 109 4.08 -3.50 -16.41
N ASP A 110 3.24 -2.66 -17.00
CA ASP A 110 3.65 -1.70 -18.03
C ASP A 110 4.08 -0.35 -17.44
N ARG A 111 3.32 0.15 -16.46
CA ARG A 111 3.53 1.46 -15.83
C ARG A 111 3.06 1.45 -14.38
N LEU A 112 3.54 2.42 -13.60
CA LEU A 112 3.07 2.71 -12.25
C LEU A 112 2.57 4.15 -12.14
N ALA A 113 1.37 4.34 -11.60
CA ALA A 113 0.85 5.65 -11.20
C ALA A 113 0.47 5.58 -9.71
N LEU A 114 1.25 6.21 -8.85
CA LEU A 114 1.20 5.97 -7.41
C LEU A 114 0.84 7.24 -6.65
N ILE A 115 -0.13 7.15 -5.76
CA ILE A 115 -0.63 8.25 -4.96
C ILE A 115 -0.17 8.05 -3.53
N SER A 116 0.68 8.95 -3.02
CA SER A 116 1.23 8.88 -1.67
C SER A 116 1.73 7.47 -1.30
N PRO A 117 2.50 6.77 -2.17
CA PRO A 117 2.89 5.39 -1.93
C PRO A 117 3.78 5.28 -0.71
N SER A 118 3.51 4.30 0.14
CA SER A 118 4.38 3.96 1.27
C SER A 118 5.48 2.97 0.84
N GLY A 119 6.44 2.67 1.71
CA GLY A 119 7.45 1.63 1.44
C GLY A 119 8.90 2.08 1.60
N VAL A 120 9.20 3.37 1.50
CA VAL A 120 10.49 3.92 1.91
C VAL A 120 10.53 4.05 3.43
N GLU A 121 11.65 3.71 4.03
CA GLU A 121 11.84 3.84 5.48
C GLU A 121 11.60 5.29 5.94
N PRO A 122 10.65 5.51 6.88
CA PRO A 122 10.39 6.84 7.39
C PRO A 122 11.58 7.35 8.22
N GLU A 123 11.80 8.66 8.23
CA GLU A 123 12.68 9.25 9.23
C GLU A 123 12.04 9.08 10.60
N ARG A 124 12.72 8.31 11.45
CA ARG A 124 12.27 8.13 12.82
C ARG A 124 12.67 9.37 13.62
N SER A 125 11.66 10.18 14.00
CA SER A 125 11.91 11.35 14.85
C SER A 125 12.44 10.91 16.22
N TRP A 126 13.10 11.81 16.94
CA TRP A 126 13.57 11.53 18.30
C TRP A 126 12.43 11.10 19.23
N SER A 127 11.23 11.66 19.04
CA SER A 127 10.02 11.26 19.77
C SER A 127 9.60 9.81 19.50
N TYR A 128 9.82 9.29 18.28
CA TYR A 128 9.61 7.88 17.96
C TYR A 128 10.59 6.97 18.73
N HIS A 129 11.88 7.34 18.79
CA HIS A 129 12.88 6.57 19.54
C HIS A 129 12.56 6.58 21.04
N LEU A 130 12.09 7.69 21.58
CA LEU A 130 11.65 7.78 22.96
C LEU A 130 10.43 6.87 23.23
N ARG A 131 9.39 6.93 22.38
CA ARG A 131 8.20 6.08 22.49
C ARG A 131 8.52 4.60 22.32
N SER A 132 9.36 4.24 21.35
CA SER A 132 9.77 2.85 21.12
C SER A 132 10.66 2.32 22.25
N GLY A 133 11.51 3.15 22.84
CA GLY A 133 12.30 2.84 24.03
C GLY A 133 11.42 2.58 25.25
N LEU A 134 10.43 3.42 25.52
CA LEU A 134 9.43 3.22 26.57
C LEU A 134 8.61 1.95 26.35
N ALA A 135 8.15 1.70 25.12
CA ALA A 135 7.42 0.48 24.77
C ALA A 135 8.26 -0.79 24.97
N SER A 136 9.56 -0.73 24.65
CA SER A 136 10.49 -1.84 24.86
C SER A 136 10.76 -2.05 26.35
N ALA A 137 10.94 -0.99 27.12
CA ALA A 137 11.15 -1.07 28.56
C ALA A 137 9.95 -1.67 29.29
N LEU A 138 8.71 -1.43 28.83
CA LEU A 138 7.49 -2.03 29.36
C LEU A 138 7.33 -3.53 29.04
N LYS A 139 7.98 -4.02 27.98
CA LYS A 139 7.95 -5.46 27.60
C LYS A 139 8.91 -6.30 28.44
N VAL A 140 10.01 -5.75 28.90
CA VAL A 140 11.06 -6.47 29.63
C VAL A 140 10.52 -7.17 30.90
N PRO A 141 9.74 -6.51 31.78
CA PRO A 141 9.17 -7.17 32.96
C PRO A 141 8.24 -8.34 32.62
N VAL A 142 7.47 -8.21 31.52
CA VAL A 142 6.51 -9.25 31.08
C VAL A 142 7.26 -10.48 30.55
N GLN A 143 8.36 -10.28 29.84
CA GLN A 143 9.20 -11.39 29.34
C GLN A 143 9.90 -12.15 30.45
N ALA A 144 10.14 -11.51 31.60
CA ALA A 144 10.71 -12.14 32.77
C ALA A 144 9.71 -12.98 33.59
N LEU A 145 8.41 -12.91 33.31
CA LEU A 145 7.39 -13.68 33.98
C LEU A 145 7.47 -15.18 33.63
N PRO A 146 7.04 -16.08 34.54
CA PRO A 146 6.81 -17.48 34.23
C PRO A 146 5.88 -17.66 33.03
N SER A 147 6.07 -18.72 32.25
CA SER A 147 5.33 -18.97 31.00
C SER A 147 3.80 -18.94 31.15
N SER A 148 3.29 -19.39 32.30
CA SER A 148 1.87 -19.40 32.64
C SER A 148 1.24 -18.03 32.83
N LEU A 149 2.05 -17.02 33.19
CA LEU A 149 1.59 -15.64 33.43
C LEU A 149 1.94 -14.68 32.28
N ARG A 150 2.79 -15.14 31.36
CA ARG A 150 3.27 -14.30 30.25
C ARG A 150 2.15 -13.92 29.27
N ALA A 151 1.37 -14.89 28.80
CA ALA A 151 0.30 -14.66 27.86
C ALA A 151 -0.81 -13.72 28.38
N PRO A 152 -1.35 -13.89 29.62
CA PRO A 152 -2.29 -12.93 30.20
C PRO A 152 -1.70 -11.52 30.38
N ALA A 153 -0.42 -11.42 30.78
CA ALA A 153 0.24 -10.14 30.99
C ALA A 153 0.53 -9.41 29.66
N GLU A 154 0.90 -10.14 28.61
CA GLU A 154 1.04 -9.58 27.26
C GLU A 154 -0.30 -9.10 26.70
N ASP A 155 -1.37 -9.85 26.94
CA ASP A 155 -2.71 -9.48 26.51
C ASP A 155 -3.21 -8.23 27.25
N TRP A 156 -3.04 -8.18 28.58
CA TRP A 156 -3.33 -6.98 29.36
C TRP A 156 -2.53 -5.77 28.89
N LEU A 157 -1.23 -5.94 28.65
CA LEU A 157 -0.38 -4.85 28.14
C LEU A 157 -0.86 -4.35 26.78
N ARG A 158 -1.22 -5.25 25.88
CA ARG A 158 -1.75 -4.90 24.53
C ARG A 158 -3.04 -4.09 24.60
N HIS A 159 -3.89 -4.34 25.58
CA HIS A 159 -5.17 -3.64 25.74
C HIS A 159 -5.07 -2.42 26.68
N SER A 160 -3.91 -2.16 27.28
CA SER A 160 -3.71 -1.02 28.15
C SER A 160 -3.78 0.32 27.40
N LEU A 161 -4.25 1.37 28.11
CA LEU A 161 -4.26 2.75 27.57
C LEU A 161 -2.88 3.19 27.08
N VAL A 162 -1.82 2.75 27.78
CA VAL A 162 -0.42 3.07 27.42
C VAL A 162 -0.08 2.52 26.04
N TRP A 163 -0.50 1.28 25.72
CA TRP A 163 -0.23 0.66 24.43
C TRP A 163 -1.05 1.29 23.30
N ARG A 164 -2.28 1.71 23.58
CA ARG A 164 -3.12 2.46 22.63
C ARG A 164 -2.54 3.82 22.29
N LEU A 165 -1.85 4.47 23.23
CA LEU A 165 -1.17 5.74 23.00
C LEU A 165 0.17 5.60 22.26
N LEU A 166 0.82 4.44 22.36
CA LEU A 166 2.12 4.16 21.74
C LEU A 166 2.01 3.53 20.34
N GLY A 167 0.90 2.87 20.03
CA GLY A 167 0.63 2.26 18.72
C GLY A 167 0.08 3.25 17.70
N SER A 168 0.31 2.98 16.40
CA SER A 168 -0.37 3.74 15.34
C SER A 168 -1.88 3.45 15.33
N ALA A 169 -2.68 4.37 14.79
CA ALA A 169 -4.13 4.20 14.67
C ALA A 169 -4.47 2.92 13.88
N ASP A 170 -3.77 2.66 12.76
CA ASP A 170 -3.97 1.48 11.93
C ASP A 170 -3.64 0.18 12.67
N TYR A 171 -2.57 0.15 13.47
CA TYR A 171 -2.22 -1.01 14.29
C TYR A 171 -3.30 -1.31 15.35
N ASN A 172 -3.82 -0.27 15.99
CA ASN A 172 -4.82 -0.41 17.04
C ASN A 172 -6.20 -0.83 16.49
N ALA A 173 -6.52 -0.49 15.25
CA ALA A 173 -7.76 -0.85 14.58
C ALA A 173 -7.81 -2.33 14.16
N GLN A 174 -6.65 -3.02 14.05
CA GLN A 174 -6.56 -4.38 13.55
C GLN A 174 -6.53 -5.43 14.66
N GLN A 175 -7.07 -6.64 14.39
CA GLN A 175 -7.06 -7.78 15.28
C GLN A 175 -6.63 -9.06 14.56
N GLY A 176 -6.20 -10.06 15.31
CA GLY A 176 -5.89 -11.39 14.78
C GLY A 176 -4.88 -11.35 13.60
N VAL A 177 -5.17 -12.15 12.56
CA VAL A 177 -4.32 -12.32 11.37
C VAL A 177 -4.00 -11.00 10.67
N MET A 178 -4.94 -10.05 10.66
CA MET A 178 -4.74 -8.76 9.99
C MET A 178 -3.75 -7.86 10.72
N ARG A 179 -3.69 -7.92 12.05
CA ARG A 179 -2.66 -7.17 12.81
C ARG A 179 -1.25 -7.66 12.48
N GLU A 180 -1.06 -8.98 12.44
CA GLU A 180 0.25 -9.55 12.09
C GLU A 180 0.60 -9.27 10.63
N THR A 181 -0.36 -9.34 9.72
CA THR A 181 -0.22 -8.97 8.30
C THR A 181 0.22 -7.50 8.17
N PHE A 182 -0.44 -6.58 8.89
CA PHE A 182 -0.04 -5.19 8.93
C PHE A 182 1.43 -5.02 9.34
N VAL A 183 1.82 -5.61 10.48
CA VAL A 183 3.19 -5.50 11.00
C VAL A 183 4.22 -6.04 10.01
N LYS A 184 3.97 -7.21 9.39
CA LYS A 184 4.85 -7.78 8.37
C LYS A 184 5.00 -6.87 7.15
N THR A 185 3.88 -6.30 6.69
CA THR A 185 3.85 -5.46 5.50
C THR A 185 4.55 -4.12 5.72
N VAL A 186 4.25 -3.41 6.83
CA VAL A 186 4.79 -2.07 7.07
C VAL A 186 6.28 -2.07 7.43
N ASN A 187 6.78 -3.17 8.00
CA ASN A 187 8.20 -3.28 8.36
C ASN A 187 9.09 -3.71 7.17
N TYR A 188 8.52 -4.03 6.02
CA TYR A 188 9.30 -4.31 4.83
C TYR A 188 9.59 -3.00 4.07
N HIS A 189 10.86 -2.60 4.04
CA HIS A 189 11.30 -1.39 3.35
C HIS A 189 11.84 -1.70 1.96
N LEU A 190 11.37 -0.95 0.95
CA LEU A 190 11.61 -1.19 -0.48
C LEU A 190 12.90 -0.54 -1.03
N ASN A 191 13.80 -0.12 -0.15
CA ASN A 191 14.99 0.64 -0.59
C ASN A 191 15.86 -0.10 -1.62
N GLY A 192 15.84 -1.43 -1.62
CA GLY A 192 16.57 -2.27 -2.58
C GLY A 192 15.83 -2.50 -3.89
N GLU A 193 14.51 -2.48 -3.86
CA GLU A 193 13.65 -2.71 -5.03
C GLU A 193 13.55 -1.49 -5.95
N LEU A 194 13.52 -0.28 -5.37
CA LEU A 194 13.29 0.96 -6.12
C LEU A 194 14.24 1.14 -7.31
N ALA A 195 15.54 0.83 -7.14
CA ALA A 195 16.53 0.96 -8.21
C ALA A 195 16.40 -0.10 -9.33
N ARG A 196 15.57 -1.12 -9.12
CA ARG A 196 15.29 -2.18 -10.11
C ARG A 196 14.05 -1.91 -10.93
N ILE A 197 13.25 -0.90 -10.57
CA ILE A 197 12.05 -0.52 -11.31
C ILE A 197 12.48 0.13 -12.62
N GLN A 198 12.07 -0.48 -13.75
CA GLN A 198 12.42 -0.04 -15.09
C GLN A 198 11.21 0.54 -15.84
N VAL A 199 10.01 0.35 -15.31
CA VAL A 199 8.78 0.85 -15.94
C VAL A 199 8.56 2.33 -15.64
N PRO A 200 7.98 3.11 -16.57
CA PRO A 200 7.61 4.50 -16.32
C PRO A 200 6.77 4.62 -15.06
N THR A 201 7.11 5.56 -14.20
CA THR A 201 6.47 5.73 -12.89
C THR A 201 6.07 7.18 -12.68
N LEU A 202 4.82 7.43 -12.34
CA LEU A 202 4.32 8.75 -11.94
C LEU A 202 3.88 8.70 -10.47
N LEU A 203 4.44 9.62 -9.67
CA LEU A 203 4.06 9.81 -8.27
C LEU A 203 3.15 11.03 -8.14
N PHE A 204 2.08 10.91 -7.36
CA PHE A 204 1.27 12.02 -6.87
C PHE A 204 1.46 12.12 -5.36
N TRP A 205 1.66 13.32 -4.84
CA TRP A 205 1.87 13.54 -3.42
C TRP A 205 1.22 14.85 -2.95
N GLY A 206 0.44 14.74 -1.87
CA GLY A 206 -0.18 15.90 -1.23
C GLY A 206 0.83 16.65 -0.34
N THR A 207 0.90 17.98 -0.48
CA THR A 207 1.88 18.79 0.29
C THR A 207 1.60 18.79 1.79
N GLU A 208 0.36 18.45 2.22
CA GLU A 208 -0.04 18.29 3.61
C GLU A 208 -0.14 16.82 4.04
N ASP A 209 0.50 15.88 3.32
CA ASP A 209 0.54 14.46 3.69
C ASP A 209 1.40 14.23 4.94
N GLU A 210 0.74 13.90 6.06
CA GLU A 210 1.37 13.59 7.34
C GLU A 210 1.85 12.12 7.45
N ALA A 211 1.38 11.23 6.55
CA ALA A 211 1.71 9.80 6.60
C ALA A 211 2.95 9.46 5.76
N VAL A 212 3.11 10.12 4.61
CA VAL A 212 4.24 9.93 3.71
C VAL A 212 4.92 11.28 3.46
N SER A 213 6.17 11.39 3.90
CA SER A 213 6.91 12.65 3.85
C SER A 213 7.44 12.98 2.46
N ARG A 214 7.67 14.29 2.19
CA ARG A 214 8.33 14.77 0.97
C ARG A 214 9.67 14.09 0.70
N ARG A 215 10.43 13.78 1.77
CA ARG A 215 11.70 13.06 1.65
C ARG A 215 11.52 11.66 1.09
N GLN A 216 10.50 10.93 1.52
CA GLN A 216 10.21 9.58 0.99
C GLN A 216 9.89 9.65 -0.51
N MET A 217 9.13 10.66 -0.95
CA MET A 217 8.87 10.92 -2.38
C MET A 217 10.15 11.25 -3.14
N ALA A 218 11.00 12.11 -2.57
CA ALA A 218 12.29 12.46 -3.17
C ALA A 218 13.23 11.25 -3.31
N VAL A 219 13.22 10.32 -2.35
CA VAL A 219 13.98 9.06 -2.41
C VAL A 219 13.46 8.19 -3.56
N MET A 220 12.14 8.03 -3.71
CA MET A 220 11.53 7.26 -4.80
C MET A 220 11.88 7.90 -6.16
N LYS A 221 11.65 9.21 -6.32
CA LYS A 221 11.97 9.94 -7.55
C LYS A 221 13.44 9.83 -7.94
N LYS A 222 14.35 9.81 -6.96
CA LYS A 222 15.80 9.68 -7.20
C LYS A 222 16.22 8.28 -7.59
N LYS A 223 15.59 7.25 -7.04
CA LYS A 223 16.02 5.84 -7.19
C LYS A 223 15.37 5.12 -8.36
N ILE A 224 14.15 5.48 -8.72
CA ILE A 224 13.44 4.92 -9.87
C ILE A 224 13.95 5.62 -11.13
N ALA A 225 14.35 4.85 -12.13
CA ALA A 225 15.05 5.38 -13.32
C ALA A 225 14.21 6.38 -14.13
N ASP A 226 12.94 6.04 -14.40
CA ASP A 226 11.97 6.89 -15.08
C ASP A 226 10.83 7.24 -14.13
N CYS A 227 10.94 8.39 -13.44
CA CYS A 227 10.01 8.77 -12.39
C CYS A 227 9.65 10.25 -12.40
N GLY A 228 8.38 10.55 -12.67
CA GLY A 228 7.75 11.86 -12.48
C GLY A 228 7.19 12.03 -11.07
N LEU A 229 7.06 13.28 -10.62
CA LEU A 229 6.38 13.64 -9.36
C LEU A 229 5.47 14.84 -9.59
N VAL A 230 4.20 14.68 -9.25
CA VAL A 230 3.18 15.75 -9.19
C VAL A 230 2.91 16.05 -7.73
N GLU A 231 3.19 17.26 -7.29
CA GLU A 231 2.83 17.76 -5.98
C GLU A 231 1.43 18.38 -6.04
N LEU A 232 0.53 17.93 -5.16
CA LEU A 232 -0.86 18.38 -5.02
C LEU A 232 -0.91 19.37 -3.86
N ASP A 233 -0.91 20.65 -4.16
CA ASP A 233 -0.86 21.71 -3.14
C ASP A 233 -2.11 21.71 -2.26
N GLY A 234 -1.93 21.70 -0.92
CA GLY A 234 -2.99 21.62 0.08
C GLY A 234 -3.69 20.27 0.20
N ALA A 235 -3.32 19.24 -0.57
CA ALA A 235 -3.88 17.90 -0.41
C ALA A 235 -3.16 17.14 0.71
N GLY A 236 -3.92 16.29 1.41
CA GLY A 236 -3.40 15.36 2.42
C GLY A 236 -2.97 14.01 1.82
N HIS A 237 -2.99 12.97 2.67
CA HIS A 237 -2.61 11.60 2.28
C HIS A 237 -3.52 11.00 1.20
N PHE A 238 -4.77 11.44 1.12
CA PHE A 238 -5.77 10.95 0.17
C PHE A 238 -5.92 11.87 -1.04
N GLY A 239 -4.81 12.27 -1.66
CA GLY A 239 -4.79 13.25 -2.75
C GLY A 239 -5.78 12.98 -3.89
N HIS A 240 -6.11 11.71 -4.17
CA HIS A 240 -7.12 11.31 -5.16
C HIS A 240 -8.58 11.56 -4.71
N LEU A 241 -8.82 11.70 -3.41
CA LEU A 241 -10.13 12.07 -2.86
C LEU A 241 -10.21 13.59 -2.61
N ASP A 242 -9.11 14.20 -2.17
CA ASP A 242 -9.03 15.63 -1.90
C ASP A 242 -9.07 16.45 -3.21
N GLN A 243 -8.34 15.98 -4.22
CA GLN A 243 -8.19 16.66 -5.52
C GLN A 243 -8.32 15.67 -6.69
N PRO A 244 -9.50 15.07 -6.92
CA PRO A 244 -9.70 14.06 -7.95
C PRO A 244 -9.45 14.60 -9.37
N GLY A 245 -9.78 15.84 -9.65
CA GLY A 245 -9.60 16.45 -10.98
C GLY A 245 -8.12 16.51 -11.42
N PRO A 246 -7.23 17.15 -10.66
CA PRO A 246 -5.79 17.17 -10.93
C PRO A 246 -5.17 15.77 -11.06
N VAL A 247 -5.57 14.82 -10.18
CA VAL A 247 -5.07 13.44 -10.25
C VAL A 247 -5.55 12.75 -11.53
N LEU A 248 -6.84 12.85 -11.90
CA LEU A 248 -7.36 12.29 -13.14
C LEU A 248 -6.69 12.89 -14.38
N SER A 249 -6.50 14.21 -14.41
CA SER A 249 -5.80 14.88 -15.52
C SER A 249 -4.36 14.40 -15.68
N GLY A 250 -3.63 14.29 -14.57
CA GLY A 250 -2.26 13.77 -14.58
C GLY A 250 -2.18 12.31 -14.98
N LEU A 251 -3.13 11.47 -14.53
CA LEU A 251 -3.25 10.07 -14.92
C LEU A 251 -3.48 9.93 -16.43
N ARG A 252 -4.48 10.64 -17.00
CA ARG A 252 -4.77 10.61 -18.44
C ARG A 252 -3.54 11.02 -19.25
N HIS A 253 -2.91 12.14 -18.90
CA HIS A 253 -1.70 12.58 -19.58
C HIS A 253 -0.57 11.54 -19.56
N PHE A 254 -0.33 10.91 -18.40
CA PHE A 254 0.69 9.88 -18.24
C PHE A 254 0.38 8.61 -19.02
N LEU A 255 -0.90 8.19 -19.06
CA LEU A 255 -1.32 6.99 -19.75
C LEU A 255 -1.27 7.13 -21.28
N GLU A 256 -1.47 8.34 -21.79
CA GLU A 256 -1.49 8.65 -23.24
C GLU A 256 -0.09 8.87 -23.82
N ASN A 257 0.89 9.35 -23.03
CA ASN A 257 2.17 9.86 -23.51
C ASN A 257 3.42 9.09 -23.04
N SER A 258 3.26 7.95 -22.38
CA SER A 258 4.39 7.16 -21.85
C SER A 258 4.53 5.83 -22.54
#